data_af3757226baa03741dd06ac2638994fb
#
_entry.id   af3757226baa03741dd06ac2638994fb
#
_cell.length_a   1.000
_cell.length_b   1.000
_cell.length_c   1.000
_cell.angle_alpha   90.00
_cell.angle_beta   90.00
_cell.angle_gamma   90.00
#
_symmetry.space_group_name_H-M   'P 1'
#
loop_
_entity.id
_entity.type
_entity.pdbx_description
1 polymer ?
#
loop_
_entity_poly.entity_id
_entity_poly.type
_entity_poly.pdbx_seq_one_letter_code
_entity_poly.pdbx_strand_id
1 'polypeptide(L)'
;VRQTGRQSRRPERRTPPTASELAKVHDRSLADAAARELAVPALTEETGGPGLLEPRPEIGDSWARLRRLGLDPDTGAAAVLLGPGEIEQRRRTSGLDAVLPVLRETLLEVGGAAPLLLAVADAEGHVLWQEGERGLRRSADRIGFITGARWIEESVGTNGIAVALRARRPMHVHSAEHYLRSHHAWTCVAAPVRDPGTGRLVGAINLSGPAHSVRPFLIQLTATAARLAEAELRAHRLEALHQLRALAAPLLARV
;
A
#
# COMPACT_ATOMS: atom_id res chain seq x y z
N VAL A 1 -38.43 23.61 55.70
CA VAL A 1 -37.62 22.66 54.91
C VAL A 1 -38.28 22.53 53.57
N ARG A 2 -37.72 23.19 52.51
CA ARG A 2 -38.22 23.08 51.13
C ARG A 2 -37.31 22.13 50.37
N GLN A 3 -37.87 20.99 49.90
CA GLN A 3 -37.22 20.07 49.01
C GLN A 3 -37.34 20.60 47.55
N THR A 4 -36.23 20.91 46.92
CA THR A 4 -36.13 21.23 45.50
C THR A 4 -35.90 19.94 44.72
N GLY A 5 -36.91 19.47 43.99
CA GLY A 5 -36.83 18.32 43.12
C GLY A 5 -35.95 18.59 41.89
N ARG A 6 -34.91 17.81 41.75
CA ARG A 6 -34.01 17.79 40.57
C ARG A 6 -34.66 16.91 39.50
N GLN A 7 -35.28 17.50 38.47
CA GLN A 7 -35.75 16.79 37.31
C GLN A 7 -34.52 16.36 36.47
N SER A 8 -34.29 15.06 36.35
CA SER A 8 -33.30 14.47 35.43
C SER A 8 -33.86 14.53 34.02
N ARG A 9 -33.24 15.35 33.15
CA ARG A 9 -33.52 15.33 31.71
C ARG A 9 -32.97 14.03 31.11
N ARG A 10 -33.84 13.22 30.50
CA ARG A 10 -33.46 12.08 29.65
C ARG A 10 -32.64 12.59 28.49
N PRO A 11 -31.51 11.88 28.09
CA PRO A 11 -30.79 12.24 26.90
C PRO A 11 -31.66 11.98 25.67
N GLU A 12 -31.81 13.00 24.81
CA GLU A 12 -32.47 12.88 23.51
C GLU A 12 -31.72 11.86 22.65
N ARG A 13 -32.42 10.86 22.13
CA ARG A 13 -31.91 9.92 21.14
C ARG A 13 -31.63 10.69 19.85
N ARG A 14 -30.37 10.94 19.53
CA ARG A 14 -29.97 11.47 18.25
C ARG A 14 -30.28 10.44 17.17
N THR A 15 -31.02 10.82 16.16
CA THR A 15 -31.24 10.03 14.94
C THR A 15 -29.89 9.80 14.26
N PRO A 16 -29.61 8.58 13.77
CA PRO A 16 -28.38 8.32 13.03
C PRO A 16 -28.33 9.16 11.73
N PRO A 17 -27.17 9.69 11.35
CA PRO A 17 -27.04 10.51 10.15
C PRO A 17 -27.38 9.72 8.88
N THR A 18 -27.99 10.39 7.93
CA THR A 18 -28.32 9.80 6.62
C THR A 18 -27.07 9.53 5.78
N ALA A 19 -27.16 8.61 4.81
CA ALA A 19 -26.07 8.31 3.89
C ALA A 19 -25.51 9.57 3.18
N SER A 20 -26.37 10.55 2.88
CA SER A 20 -25.96 11.82 2.26
C SER A 20 -25.20 12.74 3.23
N GLU A 21 -25.57 12.74 4.50
CA GLU A 21 -24.84 13.50 5.54
C GLU A 21 -23.49 12.85 5.86
N LEU A 22 -23.44 11.51 5.86
CA LEU A 22 -22.18 10.76 6.02
C LEU A 22 -21.25 11.01 4.84
N ALA A 23 -21.74 11.06 3.60
CA ALA A 23 -20.94 11.39 2.43
C ALA A 23 -20.34 12.80 2.50
N LYS A 24 -21.12 13.80 2.94
CA LYS A 24 -20.63 15.18 3.13
C LYS A 24 -19.65 15.32 4.27
N VAL A 25 -19.82 14.54 5.36
CA VAL A 25 -18.87 14.48 6.47
C VAL A 25 -17.59 13.76 6.03
N HIS A 26 -17.71 12.75 5.17
CA HIS A 26 -16.57 12.06 4.58
C HIS A 26 -15.73 12.99 3.70
N ASP A 27 -16.36 13.71 2.77
CA ASP A 27 -15.67 14.66 1.89
C ASP A 27 -14.99 15.80 2.70
N ARG A 28 -15.62 16.28 3.76
CA ARG A 28 -14.99 17.25 4.68
C ARG A 28 -13.86 16.65 5.51
N SER A 29 -14.06 15.44 6.05
CA SER A 29 -13.03 14.77 6.86
C SER A 29 -11.79 14.38 6.04
N LEU A 30 -11.97 14.00 4.77
CA LEU A 30 -10.88 13.73 3.84
C LEU A 30 -10.09 15.01 3.52
N ALA A 31 -10.80 16.12 3.27
CA ALA A 31 -10.20 17.41 3.02
C ALA A 31 -9.45 17.96 4.25
N ASP A 32 -10.05 17.87 5.44
CA ASP A 32 -9.47 18.35 6.69
C ASP A 32 -8.28 17.49 7.17
N ALA A 33 -8.32 16.16 6.98
CA ALA A 33 -7.22 15.28 7.31
C ALA A 33 -6.03 15.49 6.36
N ALA A 34 -6.29 15.58 5.05
CA ALA A 34 -5.28 15.91 4.07
C ALA A 34 -4.65 17.30 4.33
N ALA A 35 -5.47 18.29 4.74
CA ALA A 35 -5.00 19.63 5.06
C ALA A 35 -4.13 19.72 6.33
N ARG A 36 -4.41 18.89 7.34
CA ARG A 36 -3.65 18.88 8.61
C ARG A 36 -2.32 18.13 8.49
N GLU A 37 -2.23 17.13 7.64
CA GLU A 37 -1.04 16.27 7.51
C GLU A 37 -0.10 16.69 6.39
N LEU A 38 -0.56 17.48 5.41
CA LEU A 38 0.29 18.13 4.41
C LEU A 38 1.04 19.38 4.93
N ALA A 39 0.84 19.77 6.19
CA ALA A 39 1.65 20.76 6.89
C ALA A 39 3.05 20.24 7.30
N VAL A 40 3.69 19.44 6.46
CA VAL A 40 5.15 19.32 6.41
C VAL A 40 5.61 20.59 5.68
N PRO A 41 6.54 21.40 6.24
CA PRO A 41 6.93 22.65 5.61
C PRO A 41 7.49 22.35 4.22
N ALA A 42 6.69 22.62 3.20
CA ALA A 42 7.19 22.74 1.85
C ALA A 42 8.09 23.97 1.84
N LEU A 43 9.38 23.77 1.64
CA LEU A 43 10.30 24.81 1.24
C LEU A 43 9.86 25.29 -0.15
N THR A 44 8.89 26.19 -0.22
CA THR A 44 8.74 27.19 -1.30
C THR A 44 7.61 28.15 -0.94
N GLU A 45 7.90 29.40 -1.17
CA GLU A 45 7.13 30.59 -0.89
C GLU A 45 5.89 30.75 -1.78
N GLU A 46 4.90 31.48 -1.19
CA GLU A 46 3.86 32.29 -1.80
C GLU A 46 2.72 31.63 -2.59
N THR A 47 1.57 31.64 -2.02
CA THR A 47 0.37 32.42 -2.33
C THR A 47 -0.92 31.76 -1.88
N GLY A 48 -1.70 32.44 -1.05
CA GLY A 48 -3.15 32.48 -1.10
C GLY A 48 -3.96 31.43 -0.34
N GLY A 49 -4.52 31.80 0.82
CA GLY A 49 -5.81 31.40 1.36
C GLY A 49 -6.02 29.94 1.79
N PRO A 50 -6.88 29.63 2.79
CA PRO A 50 -7.25 28.26 3.13
C PRO A 50 -8.19 27.68 2.05
N GLY A 51 -7.63 27.28 0.91
CA GLY A 51 -8.29 26.48 -0.10
C GLY A 51 -8.33 25.03 0.36
N LEU A 52 -9.42 24.35 0.14
CA LEU A 52 -9.53 22.89 0.19
C LEU A 52 -8.37 22.33 -0.64
N LEU A 53 -7.39 21.71 0.01
CA LEU A 53 -6.25 21.11 -0.68
C LEU A 53 -6.79 19.99 -1.58
N GLU A 54 -6.66 20.17 -2.88
CA GLU A 54 -7.00 19.11 -3.84
C GLU A 54 -6.07 17.91 -3.60
N PRO A 55 -6.60 16.69 -3.65
CA PRO A 55 -5.77 15.50 -3.55
C PRO A 55 -4.75 15.50 -4.69
N ARG A 56 -3.57 14.93 -4.44
CA ARG A 56 -2.57 14.74 -5.50
C ARG A 56 -3.23 14.09 -6.73
N PRO A 57 -2.82 14.46 -7.97
CA PRO A 57 -3.50 14.00 -9.19
C PRO A 57 -3.76 12.50 -9.24
N GLU A 58 -2.77 11.68 -8.86
CA GLU A 58 -2.91 10.22 -8.88
C GLU A 58 -3.96 9.69 -7.89
N ILE A 59 -4.06 10.35 -6.73
CA ILE A 59 -5.07 10.01 -5.71
C ILE A 59 -6.46 10.47 -6.18
N GLY A 60 -6.56 11.69 -6.68
CA GLY A 60 -7.81 12.23 -7.24
C GLY A 60 -8.36 11.39 -8.40
N ASP A 61 -7.48 10.97 -9.31
CA ASP A 61 -7.82 10.08 -10.41
C ASP A 61 -8.28 8.70 -9.92
N SER A 62 -7.61 8.15 -8.90
CA SER A 62 -8.00 6.91 -8.25
C SER A 62 -9.40 7.03 -7.65
N TRP A 63 -9.65 8.06 -6.86
CA TRP A 63 -10.97 8.30 -6.25
C TRP A 63 -12.08 8.51 -7.29
N ALA A 64 -11.79 9.21 -8.39
CA ALA A 64 -12.73 9.39 -9.49
C ALA A 64 -13.10 8.07 -10.16
N ARG A 65 -12.15 7.15 -10.34
CA ARG A 65 -12.40 5.80 -10.85
C ARG A 65 -13.28 5.00 -9.90
N LEU A 66 -12.93 5.00 -8.60
CA LEU A 66 -13.63 4.22 -7.57
C LEU A 66 -15.07 4.68 -7.38
N ARG A 67 -15.32 5.99 -7.40
CA ARG A 67 -16.68 6.54 -7.39
C ARG A 67 -17.50 6.09 -8.60
N ARG A 68 -16.89 6.06 -9.80
CA ARG A 68 -17.56 5.56 -11.01
C ARG A 68 -17.88 4.06 -10.94
N LEU A 69 -17.06 3.29 -10.25
CA LEU A 69 -17.32 1.86 -9.98
C LEU A 69 -18.35 1.63 -8.87
N GLY A 70 -18.77 2.68 -8.16
CA GLY A 70 -19.69 2.58 -7.05
C GLY A 70 -19.10 1.91 -5.81
N LEU A 71 -17.76 1.90 -5.65
CA LEU A 71 -17.14 1.34 -4.45
C LEU A 71 -17.52 2.18 -3.22
N ASP A 72 -18.07 1.51 -2.22
CA ASP A 72 -18.41 2.14 -0.96
C ASP A 72 -17.16 2.32 -0.08
N PRO A 73 -16.84 3.56 0.37
CA PRO A 73 -15.68 3.82 1.22
C PRO A 73 -15.74 3.20 2.62
N ASP A 74 -16.90 2.73 3.06
CA ASP A 74 -17.08 2.12 4.38
C ASP A 74 -16.93 0.59 4.35
N THR A 75 -17.36 -0.04 3.28
CA THR A 75 -17.39 -1.51 3.18
C THR A 75 -16.37 -2.08 2.22
N GLY A 76 -16.00 -1.34 1.18
CA GLY A 76 -15.15 -1.86 0.12
C GLY A 76 -15.80 -3.02 -0.64
N ALA A 77 -15.02 -3.73 -1.44
CA ALA A 77 -15.40 -5.00 -2.03
C ALA A 77 -14.67 -6.16 -1.34
N ALA A 78 -15.23 -7.35 -1.40
CA ALA A 78 -14.57 -8.54 -0.86
C ALA A 78 -13.24 -8.78 -1.58
N ALA A 79 -12.16 -8.92 -0.82
CA ALA A 79 -10.86 -9.25 -1.38
C ALA A 79 -10.89 -10.65 -2.00
N VAL A 80 -10.37 -10.78 -3.22
CA VAL A 80 -10.13 -12.10 -3.83
C VAL A 80 -8.92 -12.72 -3.13
N LEU A 81 -9.09 -13.91 -2.59
CA LEU A 81 -8.05 -14.66 -1.90
C LEU A 81 -7.56 -15.83 -2.76
N LEU A 82 -6.25 -15.94 -2.90
CA LEU A 82 -5.60 -17.11 -3.49
C LEU A 82 -5.55 -18.26 -2.47
N GLY A 83 -5.73 -19.48 -2.95
CA GLY A 83 -5.44 -20.68 -2.15
C GLY A 83 -3.94 -20.87 -1.92
N PRO A 84 -3.55 -21.67 -0.88
CA PRO A 84 -2.13 -21.87 -0.56
C PRO A 84 -1.28 -22.38 -1.73
N GLY A 85 -1.83 -23.28 -2.56
CA GLY A 85 -1.16 -23.82 -3.75
C GLY A 85 -0.91 -22.76 -4.83
N GLU A 86 -1.87 -21.86 -5.03
CA GLU A 86 -1.74 -20.76 -6.01
C GLU A 86 -0.70 -19.72 -5.53
N ILE A 87 -0.69 -19.40 -4.23
CA ILE A 87 0.31 -18.52 -3.64
C ILE A 87 1.71 -19.09 -3.90
N GLU A 88 1.92 -20.36 -3.60
CA GLU A 88 3.20 -21.02 -3.77
C GLU A 88 3.63 -21.11 -5.24
N GLN A 89 2.68 -21.37 -6.13
CA GLN A 89 2.95 -21.32 -7.57
C GLN A 89 3.39 -19.94 -8.02
N ARG A 90 2.68 -18.88 -7.61
CA ARG A 90 3.02 -17.49 -7.95
C ARG A 90 4.36 -17.06 -7.39
N ARG A 91 4.69 -17.47 -6.17
CA ARG A 91 6.02 -17.25 -5.55
C ARG A 91 7.12 -17.81 -6.44
N ARG A 92 7.02 -19.08 -6.84
CA ARG A 92 8.02 -19.73 -7.71
C ARG A 92 8.13 -19.11 -9.09
N THR A 93 7.01 -18.68 -9.68
CA THR A 93 7.01 -18.16 -11.05
C THR A 93 7.35 -16.69 -11.16
N SER A 94 7.20 -15.92 -10.08
CA SER A 94 7.52 -14.48 -10.06
C SER A 94 9.02 -14.20 -9.98
N GLY A 95 9.81 -15.13 -9.42
CA GLY A 95 11.22 -14.90 -9.08
C GLY A 95 11.46 -13.92 -7.93
N LEU A 96 10.39 -13.42 -7.31
CA LEU A 96 10.49 -12.43 -6.23
C LEU A 96 10.97 -13.02 -4.89
N ASP A 97 11.01 -14.35 -4.74
CA ASP A 97 11.62 -15.02 -3.61
C ASP A 97 13.12 -14.72 -3.47
N ALA A 98 13.83 -14.60 -4.59
CA ALA A 98 15.24 -14.29 -4.63
C ALA A 98 15.59 -12.93 -4.02
N VAL A 99 14.65 -11.98 -4.04
CA VAL A 99 14.89 -10.60 -3.55
C VAL A 99 14.49 -10.40 -2.09
N LEU A 100 13.80 -11.35 -1.46
CA LEU A 100 13.34 -11.20 -0.06
C LEU A 100 14.48 -10.93 0.93
N PRO A 101 15.65 -11.59 0.86
CA PRO A 101 16.75 -11.32 1.82
C PRO A 101 17.18 -9.86 1.79
N VAL A 102 17.45 -9.30 0.60
CA VAL A 102 17.88 -7.91 0.47
C VAL A 102 16.78 -6.92 0.88
N LEU A 103 15.51 -7.26 0.67
CA LEU A 103 14.39 -6.43 1.11
C LEU A 103 14.24 -6.40 2.63
N ARG A 104 14.43 -7.53 3.31
CA ARG A 104 14.41 -7.61 4.78
C ARG A 104 15.49 -6.73 5.38
N GLU A 105 16.74 -6.93 4.94
CA GLU A 105 17.88 -6.16 5.39
C GLU A 105 17.67 -4.66 5.16
N THR A 106 17.30 -4.27 3.94
CA THR A 106 17.19 -2.86 3.56
C THR A 106 15.99 -2.16 4.22
N LEU A 107 14.83 -2.82 4.33
CA LEU A 107 13.59 -2.16 4.73
C LEU A 107 13.18 -2.40 6.18
N LEU A 108 13.42 -3.60 6.73
CA LEU A 108 13.03 -3.91 8.09
C LEU A 108 14.14 -3.65 9.10
N GLU A 109 15.40 -3.90 8.76
CA GLU A 109 16.51 -3.68 9.66
C GLU A 109 17.00 -2.21 9.63
N VAL A 110 17.12 -1.61 8.45
CA VAL A 110 17.53 -0.20 8.28
C VAL A 110 16.38 0.79 8.51
N GLY A 111 15.12 0.38 8.33
CA GLY A 111 13.94 1.23 8.45
C GLY A 111 13.73 1.90 9.81
N GLY A 112 14.50 1.52 10.83
CA GLY A 112 14.63 2.24 12.10
C GLY A 112 13.65 1.80 13.19
N ALA A 113 13.52 2.61 14.24
CA ALA A 113 12.80 2.29 15.46
C ALA A 113 11.25 2.25 15.32
N ALA A 114 10.69 2.57 14.15
CA ALA A 114 9.25 2.53 13.94
C ALA A 114 8.79 1.14 13.50
N PRO A 115 7.66 0.63 13.99
CA PRO A 115 7.11 -0.63 13.54
C PRO A 115 6.68 -0.52 12.07
N LEU A 116 7.26 -1.34 11.20
CA LEU A 116 6.99 -1.39 9.77
C LEU A 116 6.54 -2.78 9.34
N LEU A 117 5.72 -2.82 8.30
CA LEU A 117 5.20 -4.02 7.66
C LEU A 117 5.66 -4.02 6.20
N LEU A 118 6.51 -4.97 5.85
CA LEU A 118 6.91 -5.25 4.49
C LEU A 118 5.88 -6.19 3.85
N ALA A 119 5.41 -5.85 2.66
CA ALA A 119 4.67 -6.77 1.81
C ALA A 119 5.27 -6.77 0.40
N VAL A 120 5.27 -7.94 -0.23
CA VAL A 120 5.66 -8.10 -1.63
C VAL A 120 4.48 -8.68 -2.38
N ALA A 121 4.04 -7.97 -3.42
CA ALA A 121 2.92 -8.36 -4.26
C ALA A 121 3.39 -8.67 -5.69
N ASP A 122 2.65 -9.55 -6.40
CA ASP A 122 2.85 -9.77 -7.83
C ASP A 122 2.32 -8.60 -8.68
N ALA A 123 2.47 -8.71 -10.00
CA ALA A 123 2.03 -7.68 -10.95
C ALA A 123 0.51 -7.51 -11.02
N GLU A 124 -0.27 -8.49 -10.56
CA GLU A 124 -1.72 -8.45 -10.45
C GLU A 124 -2.21 -7.96 -9.09
N GLY A 125 -1.27 -7.61 -8.18
CA GLY A 125 -1.55 -7.06 -6.86
C GLY A 125 -1.85 -8.09 -5.77
N HIS A 126 -1.60 -9.38 -5.98
CA HIS A 126 -1.73 -10.37 -4.92
C HIS A 126 -0.54 -10.29 -3.97
N VAL A 127 -0.81 -10.14 -2.69
CA VAL A 127 0.22 -10.16 -1.63
C VAL A 127 0.78 -11.57 -1.51
N LEU A 128 2.05 -11.74 -1.86
CA LEU A 128 2.72 -13.04 -1.81
C LEU A 128 3.49 -13.25 -0.50
N TRP A 129 4.06 -12.19 0.05
CA TRP A 129 4.75 -12.21 1.34
C TRP A 129 4.35 -11.01 2.18
N GLN A 130 4.31 -11.23 3.49
CA GLN A 130 4.04 -10.21 4.48
C GLN A 130 4.91 -10.45 5.72
N GLU A 131 5.74 -9.48 6.06
CA GLU A 131 6.71 -9.57 7.15
C GLU A 131 6.74 -8.29 7.98
N GLY A 132 7.01 -8.42 9.27
CA GLY A 132 7.08 -7.29 10.20
C GLY A 132 6.66 -7.67 11.61
N GLU A 133 6.52 -6.68 12.48
CA GLU A 133 6.14 -6.88 13.87
C GLU A 133 4.78 -7.56 14.02
N ARG A 134 4.64 -8.47 14.99
CA ARG A 134 3.41 -9.25 15.24
C ARG A 134 2.18 -8.38 15.47
N GLY A 135 2.32 -7.27 16.22
CA GLY A 135 1.22 -6.36 16.53
C GLY A 135 0.69 -5.71 15.26
N LEU A 136 1.60 -5.25 14.43
CA LEU A 136 1.28 -4.60 13.16
C LEU A 136 0.66 -5.56 12.15
N ARG A 137 1.21 -6.80 12.05
CA ARG A 137 0.62 -7.85 11.22
C ARG A 137 -0.82 -8.15 11.60
N ARG A 138 -1.11 -8.36 12.90
CA ARG A 138 -2.50 -8.54 13.37
C ARG A 138 -3.42 -7.36 13.04
N SER A 139 -2.87 -6.14 13.03
CA SER A 139 -3.64 -4.96 12.63
C SER A 139 -3.92 -4.95 11.12
N ALA A 140 -2.96 -5.37 10.31
CA ALA A 140 -3.12 -5.55 8.88
C ALA A 140 -4.13 -6.66 8.54
N ASP A 141 -4.09 -7.77 9.26
CA ASP A 141 -5.03 -8.89 9.10
C ASP A 141 -6.49 -8.43 9.29
N ARG A 142 -6.75 -7.52 10.23
CA ARG A 142 -8.10 -6.98 10.49
C ARG A 142 -8.69 -6.18 9.33
N ILE A 143 -7.87 -5.62 8.47
CA ILE A 143 -8.29 -4.90 7.27
C ILE A 143 -8.17 -5.76 6.01
N GLY A 144 -7.93 -7.06 6.16
CA GLY A 144 -7.78 -7.99 5.03
C GLY A 144 -6.45 -7.88 4.29
N PHE A 145 -5.46 -7.15 4.84
CA PHE A 145 -4.12 -7.09 4.25
C PHE A 145 -3.32 -8.33 4.68
N ILE A 146 -3.59 -9.44 4.01
CA ILE A 146 -3.02 -10.76 4.30
C ILE A 146 -2.40 -11.38 3.05
N THR A 147 -1.54 -12.37 3.25
CA THR A 147 -0.98 -13.17 2.14
C THR A 147 -2.10 -13.84 1.34
N GLY A 148 -2.04 -13.75 0.03
CA GLY A 148 -3.04 -14.25 -0.91
C GLY A 148 -4.13 -13.23 -1.28
N ALA A 149 -4.29 -12.15 -0.50
CA ALA A 149 -5.27 -11.11 -0.81
C ALA A 149 -4.84 -10.28 -2.02
N ARG A 150 -5.81 -9.94 -2.86
CA ARG A 150 -5.60 -9.08 -4.04
C ARG A 150 -5.83 -7.62 -3.68
N TRP A 151 -4.75 -6.83 -3.69
CA TRP A 151 -4.74 -5.41 -3.29
C TRP A 151 -4.68 -4.48 -4.49
N ILE A 152 -5.77 -4.46 -5.27
CA ILE A 152 -5.99 -3.53 -6.39
C ILE A 152 -7.07 -2.52 -6.05
N GLU A 153 -7.16 -1.44 -6.82
CA GLU A 153 -8.12 -0.35 -6.57
C GLU A 153 -9.56 -0.88 -6.51
N GLU A 154 -9.95 -1.75 -7.42
CA GLU A 154 -11.32 -2.26 -7.55
C GLU A 154 -11.77 -3.13 -6.36
N SER A 155 -10.83 -3.70 -5.62
CA SER A 155 -11.11 -4.56 -4.45
C SER A 155 -11.07 -3.77 -3.14
N VAL A 156 -9.99 -3.04 -2.91
CA VAL A 156 -9.69 -2.43 -1.60
C VAL A 156 -9.49 -0.90 -1.69
N GLY A 157 -9.91 -0.29 -2.79
CA GLY A 157 -9.77 1.15 -2.98
C GLY A 157 -8.33 1.60 -3.20
N THR A 158 -8.13 2.92 -3.14
CA THR A 158 -6.81 3.55 -3.26
C THR A 158 -5.88 3.03 -2.17
N ASN A 159 -4.76 2.44 -2.57
CA ASN A 159 -3.73 1.90 -1.67
C ASN A 159 -2.35 1.95 -2.34
N GLY A 160 -1.28 1.81 -1.56
CA GLY A 160 0.09 1.97 -2.05
C GLY A 160 0.45 1.02 -3.20
N ILE A 161 0.11 -0.27 -3.09
CA ILE A 161 0.41 -1.29 -4.11
C ILE A 161 -0.28 -0.95 -5.43
N ALA A 162 -1.60 -0.74 -5.38
CA ALA A 162 -2.41 -0.49 -6.57
C ALA A 162 -1.94 0.78 -7.32
N VAL A 163 -1.73 1.88 -6.58
CA VAL A 163 -1.30 3.15 -7.19
C VAL A 163 0.11 3.05 -7.76
N ALA A 164 1.05 2.36 -7.07
CA ALA A 164 2.42 2.17 -7.57
C ALA A 164 2.47 1.30 -8.84
N LEU A 165 1.72 0.19 -8.87
CA LEU A 165 1.62 -0.67 -10.05
C LEU A 165 1.03 0.09 -11.25
N ARG A 166 -0.03 0.86 -11.03
CA ARG A 166 -0.69 1.66 -12.06
C ARG A 166 0.19 2.80 -12.56
N ALA A 167 0.77 3.58 -11.65
CA ALA A 167 1.64 4.71 -11.99
C ALA A 167 3.01 4.27 -12.52
N ARG A 168 3.37 3.00 -12.35
CA ARG A 168 4.66 2.42 -12.73
C ARG A 168 5.87 3.16 -12.15
N ARG A 169 5.72 3.77 -10.99
CA ARG A 169 6.75 4.50 -10.24
C ARG A 169 6.47 4.42 -8.74
N PRO A 170 7.46 4.72 -7.89
CA PRO A 170 7.25 4.78 -6.45
C PRO A 170 6.13 5.74 -6.08
N MET A 171 5.25 5.31 -5.19
CA MET A 171 4.09 6.06 -4.72
C MET A 171 3.95 5.91 -3.21
N HIS A 172 3.32 6.89 -2.59
CA HIS A 172 2.85 6.75 -1.21
C HIS A 172 1.35 7.10 -1.14
N VAL A 173 0.68 6.52 -0.18
CA VAL A 173 -0.73 6.79 0.15
C VAL A 173 -0.79 6.96 1.65
N HIS A 174 -1.17 8.14 2.11
CA HIS A 174 -1.11 8.52 3.52
C HIS A 174 -2.51 8.70 4.10
N SER A 175 -2.79 8.01 5.22
CA SER A 175 -4.01 8.22 6.00
C SER A 175 -5.27 8.36 5.13
N ALA A 176 -5.91 9.53 5.14
CA ALA A 176 -7.14 9.82 4.42
C ALA A 176 -7.02 9.81 2.88
N GLU A 177 -5.83 9.66 2.31
CA GLU A 177 -5.66 9.40 0.87
C GLU A 177 -6.12 7.98 0.49
N HIS A 178 -6.17 7.03 1.44
CA HIS A 178 -6.80 5.75 1.22
C HIS A 178 -8.30 5.94 1.03
N TYR A 179 -8.86 5.29 0.02
CA TYR A 179 -10.28 5.42 -0.28
C TYR A 179 -11.17 4.81 0.81
N LEU A 180 -10.76 3.66 1.37
CA LEU A 180 -11.48 3.02 2.47
C LEU A 180 -11.12 3.64 3.81
N ARG A 181 -12.13 4.02 4.59
CA ARG A 181 -11.93 4.61 5.94
C ARG A 181 -11.23 3.68 6.91
N SER A 182 -11.43 2.37 6.78
CA SER A 182 -10.71 1.36 7.58
C SER A 182 -9.19 1.41 7.41
N HIS A 183 -8.70 2.03 6.32
CA HIS A 183 -7.28 2.15 6.01
C HIS A 183 -6.67 3.49 6.46
N HIS A 184 -7.46 4.46 6.98
CA HIS A 184 -6.97 5.79 7.37
C HIS A 184 -5.94 5.76 8.51
N ALA A 185 -5.92 4.70 9.31
CA ALA A 185 -4.88 4.52 10.34
C ALA A 185 -3.49 4.17 9.76
N TRP A 186 -3.39 3.97 8.44
CA TRP A 186 -2.19 3.48 7.77
C TRP A 186 -1.56 4.52 6.86
N THR A 187 -0.26 4.39 6.69
CA THR A 187 0.48 4.98 5.58
C THR A 187 1.22 3.88 4.85
N CYS A 188 1.14 3.89 3.53
CA CYS A 188 1.73 2.92 2.65
C CYS A 188 2.70 3.61 1.68
N VAL A 189 3.90 3.06 1.55
CA VAL A 189 4.87 3.46 0.52
C VAL A 189 5.11 2.23 -0.34
N ALA A 190 4.92 2.34 -1.65
CA ALA A 190 5.15 1.23 -2.55
C ALA A 190 5.99 1.62 -3.76
N ALA A 191 6.79 0.68 -4.25
CA ALA A 191 7.59 0.82 -5.45
C ALA A 191 7.40 -0.40 -6.35
N PRO A 192 7.16 -0.21 -7.65
CA PRO A 192 7.06 -1.31 -8.60
C PRO A 192 8.43 -1.94 -8.82
N VAL A 193 8.44 -3.25 -9.06
CA VAL A 193 9.63 -4.03 -9.44
C VAL A 193 9.45 -4.50 -10.87
N ARG A 194 10.50 -4.36 -11.68
CA ARG A 194 10.51 -4.74 -13.10
C ARG A 194 11.48 -5.88 -13.35
N ASP A 195 11.12 -6.74 -14.26
CA ASP A 195 12.07 -7.68 -14.85
C ASP A 195 13.14 -6.89 -15.62
N PRO A 196 14.41 -7.03 -15.27
CA PRO A 196 15.49 -6.24 -15.86
C PRO A 196 15.80 -6.61 -17.32
N GLY A 197 15.30 -7.75 -17.80
CA GLY A 197 15.51 -8.21 -19.18
C GLY A 197 14.40 -7.77 -20.13
N THR A 198 13.16 -7.62 -19.61
CA THR A 198 11.98 -7.32 -20.42
C THR A 198 11.35 -5.96 -20.12
N GLY A 199 11.71 -5.34 -18.99
CA GLY A 199 11.08 -4.10 -18.49
C GLY A 199 9.64 -4.29 -18.00
N ARG A 200 9.09 -5.50 -18.01
CA ARG A 200 7.72 -5.79 -17.54
C ARG A 200 7.66 -5.70 -16.01
N LEU A 201 6.52 -5.27 -15.49
CA LEU A 201 6.26 -5.36 -14.05
C LEU A 201 6.20 -6.83 -13.64
N VAL A 202 6.91 -7.18 -12.56
CA VAL A 202 6.85 -8.49 -11.90
C VAL A 202 6.14 -8.39 -10.57
N GLY A 203 6.04 -7.19 -10.00
CA GLY A 203 5.35 -6.97 -8.75
C GLY A 203 5.56 -5.58 -8.18
N ALA A 204 5.27 -5.44 -6.90
CA ALA A 204 5.52 -4.25 -6.11
C ALA A 204 6.00 -4.62 -4.70
N ILE A 205 6.89 -3.81 -4.17
CA ILE A 205 7.30 -3.81 -2.77
C ILE A 205 6.48 -2.74 -2.07
N ASN A 206 5.90 -3.07 -0.93
CA ASN A 206 5.14 -2.13 -0.12
C ASN A 206 5.62 -2.14 1.32
N LEU A 207 5.86 -0.95 1.85
CA LEU A 207 6.22 -0.71 3.23
C LEU A 207 5.10 0.09 3.89
N SER A 208 4.47 -0.48 4.90
CA SER A 208 3.33 0.13 5.61
C SER A 208 3.61 0.29 7.09
N GLY A 209 2.97 1.27 7.69
CA GLY A 209 3.00 1.50 9.13
C GLY A 209 1.84 2.37 9.58
N PRO A 210 1.70 2.62 10.89
CA PRO A 210 0.76 3.60 11.40
C PRO A 210 0.98 4.96 10.74
N ALA A 211 -0.09 5.71 10.47
CA ALA A 211 -0.02 6.98 9.73
C ALA A 211 1.01 7.97 10.29
N HIS A 212 1.14 8.02 11.63
CA HIS A 212 2.09 8.92 12.29
C HIS A 212 3.56 8.44 12.29
N SER A 213 3.83 7.20 11.87
CA SER A 213 5.17 6.59 11.98
C SER A 213 5.99 6.64 10.69
N VAL A 214 5.33 6.77 9.53
CA VAL A 214 6.02 6.75 8.24
C VAL A 214 6.65 8.12 7.95
N ARG A 215 7.94 8.11 7.64
CA ARG A 215 8.74 9.31 7.37
C ARG A 215 8.99 9.48 5.86
N PRO A 216 9.15 10.72 5.35
CA PRO A 216 9.38 10.97 3.91
C PRO A 216 10.57 10.19 3.31
N PHE A 217 11.63 9.95 4.08
CA PHE A 217 12.78 9.18 3.59
C PHE A 217 12.43 7.74 3.22
N LEU A 218 11.37 7.15 3.78
CA LEU A 218 10.93 5.78 3.46
C LEU A 218 10.49 5.64 2.01
N ILE A 219 10.04 6.73 1.37
CA ILE A 219 9.72 6.73 -0.06
C ILE A 219 10.99 6.45 -0.87
N GLN A 220 12.07 7.15 -0.55
CA GLN A 220 13.37 6.99 -1.23
C GLN A 220 14.00 5.64 -0.88
N LEU A 221 13.89 5.20 0.37
CA LEU A 221 14.37 3.90 0.81
C LEU A 221 13.66 2.76 0.06
N THR A 222 12.31 2.79 -0.03
CA THR A 222 11.53 1.78 -0.76
C THR A 222 11.85 1.80 -2.26
N ALA A 223 12.01 2.98 -2.85
CA ALA A 223 12.42 3.13 -4.25
C ALA A 223 13.84 2.55 -4.49
N THR A 224 14.75 2.73 -3.54
CA THR A 224 16.11 2.17 -3.62
C THR A 224 16.09 0.66 -3.45
N ALA A 225 15.30 0.14 -2.51
CA ALA A 225 15.11 -1.28 -2.32
C ALA A 225 14.53 -1.97 -3.57
N ALA A 226 13.60 -1.32 -4.28
CA ALA A 226 13.09 -1.82 -5.55
C ALA A 226 14.18 -1.92 -6.62
N ARG A 227 15.07 -0.92 -6.72
CA ARG A 227 16.21 -0.98 -7.65
C ARG A 227 17.23 -2.06 -7.28
N LEU A 228 17.47 -2.27 -5.99
CA LEU A 228 18.31 -3.38 -5.51
C LEU A 228 17.69 -4.72 -5.86
N ALA A 229 16.37 -4.87 -5.66
CA ALA A 229 15.64 -6.06 -6.07
C ALA A 229 15.75 -6.33 -7.59
N GLU A 230 15.62 -5.31 -8.42
CA GLU A 230 15.81 -5.43 -9.87
C GLU A 230 17.26 -5.83 -10.23
N ALA A 231 18.26 -5.32 -9.52
CA ALA A 231 19.66 -5.71 -9.72
C ALA A 231 19.88 -7.17 -9.33
N GLU A 232 19.30 -7.62 -8.23
CA GLU A 232 19.37 -9.01 -7.77
C GLU A 232 18.70 -9.98 -8.76
N LEU A 233 17.50 -9.64 -9.24
CA LEU A 233 16.84 -10.39 -10.31
C LEU A 233 17.72 -10.52 -11.57
N ARG A 234 18.46 -9.46 -11.91
CA ARG A 234 19.43 -9.49 -13.03
C ARG A 234 20.57 -10.45 -12.78
N ALA A 235 21.13 -10.43 -11.56
CA ALA A 235 22.24 -11.31 -11.18
C ALA A 235 21.82 -12.78 -11.25
N HIS A 236 20.69 -13.12 -10.65
CA HIS A 236 20.13 -14.47 -10.72
C HIS A 236 19.86 -14.96 -12.14
N ARG A 237 19.31 -14.09 -12.99
CA ARG A 237 19.09 -14.43 -14.42
C ARG A 237 20.38 -14.70 -15.17
N LEU A 238 21.41 -13.88 -14.96
CA LEU A 238 22.71 -14.08 -15.60
C LEU A 238 23.37 -15.38 -15.14
N GLU A 239 23.29 -15.69 -13.86
CA GLU A 239 23.79 -16.94 -13.30
C GLU A 239 23.08 -18.15 -13.92
N ALA A 240 21.75 -18.13 -13.97
CA ALA A 240 20.95 -19.20 -14.60
C ALA A 240 21.33 -19.38 -16.08
N LEU A 241 21.55 -18.29 -16.83
CA LEU A 241 22.00 -18.36 -18.22
C LEU A 241 23.42 -18.93 -18.34
N HIS A 242 24.33 -18.61 -17.44
CA HIS A 242 25.68 -19.19 -17.41
C HIS A 242 25.62 -20.69 -17.12
N GLN A 243 24.81 -21.13 -16.17
CA GLN A 243 24.62 -22.56 -15.87
C GLN A 243 24.04 -23.31 -17.06
N LEU A 244 23.02 -22.76 -17.72
CA LEU A 244 22.43 -23.36 -18.92
C LEU A 244 23.44 -23.48 -20.08
N ARG A 245 24.26 -22.45 -20.31
CA ARG A 245 25.34 -22.48 -21.31
C ARG A 245 26.40 -23.54 -21.00
N ALA A 246 26.81 -23.65 -19.72
CA ALA A 246 27.76 -24.66 -19.30
C ALA A 246 27.24 -26.10 -19.51
N LEU A 247 25.94 -26.31 -19.26
CA LEU A 247 25.29 -27.61 -19.52
C LEU A 247 25.13 -27.91 -21.02
N ALA A 248 24.86 -26.90 -21.86
CA ALA A 248 24.68 -27.05 -23.29
C ALA A 248 26.00 -27.19 -24.06
N ALA A 249 27.10 -26.62 -23.56
CA ALA A 249 28.41 -26.62 -24.27
C ALA A 249 28.90 -28.02 -24.71
N PRO A 250 28.85 -29.08 -23.86
CA PRO A 250 29.27 -30.43 -24.29
C PRO A 250 28.36 -31.04 -25.35
N LEU A 251 27.10 -30.63 -25.44
CA LEU A 251 26.16 -31.10 -26.44
C LEU A 251 26.42 -30.45 -27.80
N LEU A 252 26.73 -29.15 -27.79
CA LEU A 252 27.03 -28.37 -29.01
C LEU A 252 28.39 -28.72 -29.59
N ALA A 253 29.35 -29.19 -28.81
CA ALA A 253 30.67 -29.61 -29.26
C ALA A 253 30.67 -30.99 -29.98
N ARG A 254 29.57 -31.71 -30.02
CA ARG A 254 29.42 -33.03 -30.67
C ARG A 254 28.75 -32.94 -32.03
N VAL A 255 28.38 -31.76 -32.48
CA VAL A 255 27.82 -31.46 -33.79
C VAL A 255 28.91 -30.81 -34.66
#